data_153db84d7dff5ca86e58d6888ee07e5f
#
_entry.id   153db84d7dff5ca86e58d6888ee07e5f
#
_cell.length_a   1.000
_cell.length_b   1.000
_cell.length_c   1.000
_cell.angle_alpha   90.00
_cell.angle_beta   90.00
_cell.angle_gamma   90.00
#
_symmetry.space_group_name_H-M   'P 1'
#
loop_
_entity.id
_entity.type
_entity.pdbx_description
1 polymer ?
#
loop_
_entity_poly.entity_id
_entity_poly.type
_entity_poly.pdbx_seq_one_letter_code
_entity_poly.pdbx_strand_id
1 'polypeptide(L)'
;KTISSKIEIDFLASAAGGNERVSNSYAPRIRHAFISYDGWLFGQTWSNFQNVGALPETLDFVGPAEGTVFVRQAQVKYTTGAWSFSLENPESTITTSNGMAVTDDASLPDFTARYTHTADWGNLVVAALARQLTYKVGGLDADETSIGISASGMFKVGQDNVKFMLTQGKGLGRYVGLNVAHGAVLNGDELDAIDSTSGFIAYQHNWNNQWRSTFLYSFFSADNNTDLLTITGDPTESSQSYSANILYSP
;
A
#
# COMPACT_ATOMS: atom_id res chain seq x y z
N LYS A 1 9.24 -8.64 29.43
CA LYS A 1 8.29 -8.36 28.32
C LYS A 1 7.68 -7.00 28.55
N THR A 2 7.74 -6.12 27.56
CA THR A 2 7.28 -4.73 27.63
C THR A 2 6.03 -4.58 26.77
N ILE A 3 5.01 -3.90 27.30
CA ILE A 3 3.87 -3.43 26.52
C ILE A 3 4.24 -2.06 25.96
N SER A 4 4.01 -1.85 24.67
CA SER A 4 4.12 -0.54 24.03
C SER A 4 2.86 -0.20 23.28
N SER A 5 2.57 1.09 23.15
CA SER A 5 1.42 1.59 22.40
C SER A 5 1.82 2.85 21.61
N LYS A 6 1.10 3.09 20.52
CA LYS A 6 1.25 4.31 19.71
C LYS A 6 -0.12 4.79 19.29
N ILE A 7 -0.36 6.10 19.43
CA ILE A 7 -1.47 6.80 18.81
C ILE A 7 -0.87 7.96 18.02
N GLU A 8 -1.23 8.06 16.75
CA GLU A 8 -0.83 9.13 15.85
C GLU A 8 -2.02 9.52 15.00
N ILE A 9 -2.30 10.82 14.94
CA ILE A 9 -3.38 11.39 14.12
C ILE A 9 -2.80 12.47 13.21
N ASP A 10 -3.51 12.74 12.12
CA ASP A 10 -3.33 13.94 11.29
C ASP A 10 -4.69 14.57 10.96
N PHE A 11 -4.68 15.65 10.22
CA PHE A 11 -5.88 16.41 9.83
C PHE A 11 -6.08 16.42 8.31
N LEU A 12 -5.62 15.37 7.62
CA LEU A 12 -5.74 15.21 6.16
C LEU A 12 -7.00 14.44 5.73
N ALA A 13 -7.94 14.17 6.65
CA ALA A 13 -9.20 13.55 6.26
C ALA A 13 -10.04 14.55 5.43
N SER A 14 -10.57 14.10 4.29
CA SER A 14 -11.64 14.81 3.59
C SER A 14 -12.86 14.81 4.50
N ALA A 15 -13.20 15.97 5.04
CA ALA A 15 -14.10 16.08 6.17
C ALA A 15 -15.54 15.75 5.84
N ALA A 16 -16.07 14.79 6.54
CA ALA A 16 -17.50 14.74 6.81
C ALA A 16 -17.81 15.70 7.99
N GLY A 17 -17.90 16.99 7.82
CA GLY A 17 -18.43 17.81 8.89
C GLY A 17 -17.76 19.15 9.20
N GLY A 18 -16.69 19.51 8.52
CA GLY A 18 -16.11 20.82 8.70
C GLY A 18 -15.15 21.18 7.58
N ASN A 19 -15.15 22.43 7.20
CA ASN A 19 -14.17 23.01 6.28
C ASN A 19 -13.97 24.47 6.63
N GLU A 20 -13.01 25.13 6.02
CA GLU A 20 -12.68 26.52 6.25
C GLU A 20 -13.87 27.46 6.08
N ARG A 21 -14.81 27.15 5.18
CA ARG A 21 -16.00 27.99 4.93
C ARG A 21 -17.06 27.90 6.02
N VAL A 22 -17.17 26.78 6.72
CA VAL A 22 -18.27 26.52 7.67
C VAL A 22 -17.82 26.67 9.11
N SER A 23 -16.72 26.07 9.50
CA SER A 23 -16.30 26.00 10.90
C SER A 23 -14.80 26.26 11.09
N ASN A 24 -14.06 26.48 10.02
CA ASN A 24 -12.60 26.57 10.02
C ASN A 24 -11.94 25.38 10.77
N SER A 25 -12.52 24.21 10.61
CA SER A 25 -12.10 22.98 11.31
C SER A 25 -11.78 21.86 10.32
N TYR A 26 -10.91 20.97 10.75
CA TYR A 26 -10.48 19.79 9.99
C TYR A 26 -10.79 18.54 10.80
N ALA A 27 -11.24 17.47 10.12
CA ALA A 27 -11.50 16.20 10.78
C ALA A 27 -10.18 15.48 11.09
N PRO A 28 -10.00 14.96 12.33
CA PRO A 28 -8.85 14.15 12.64
C PRO A 28 -8.95 12.79 11.95
N ARG A 29 -7.81 12.29 11.46
CA ARG A 29 -7.67 10.95 10.87
C ARG A 29 -6.67 10.15 11.69
N ILE A 30 -7.05 8.93 12.08
CA ILE A 30 -6.14 8.00 12.76
C ILE A 30 -5.15 7.45 11.74
N ARG A 31 -3.86 7.69 11.98
CA ARG A 31 -2.77 7.08 11.21
C ARG A 31 -2.32 5.77 11.86
N HIS A 32 -2.02 5.83 13.14
CA HIS A 32 -1.62 4.68 13.94
C HIS A 32 -2.39 4.69 15.26
N ALA A 33 -2.92 3.54 15.63
CA ALA A 33 -3.52 3.30 16.96
C ALA A 33 -3.35 1.81 17.26
N PHE A 34 -2.31 1.44 18.00
CA PHE A 34 -2.03 0.04 18.29
C PHE A 34 -1.36 -0.17 19.64
N ILE A 35 -1.47 -1.41 20.13
CA ILE A 35 -0.73 -1.93 21.27
C ILE A 35 0.11 -3.11 20.79
N SER A 36 1.34 -3.22 21.30
CA SER A 36 2.19 -4.38 21.02
C SER A 36 2.74 -5.00 22.30
N TYR A 37 2.83 -6.34 22.29
CA TYR A 37 3.33 -7.14 23.39
C TYR A 37 3.85 -8.48 22.88
N ASP A 38 5.12 -8.79 23.19
CA ASP A 38 5.71 -10.11 22.99
C ASP A 38 5.58 -10.66 21.54
N GLY A 39 5.86 -9.83 20.56
CA GLY A 39 5.72 -10.17 19.13
C GLY A 39 4.34 -9.92 18.55
N TRP A 40 3.31 -9.79 19.37
CA TRP A 40 1.96 -9.45 18.96
C TRP A 40 1.77 -7.94 18.77
N LEU A 41 0.97 -7.57 17.80
CA LEU A 41 0.46 -6.21 17.60
C LEU A 41 -1.05 -6.29 17.29
N PHE A 42 -1.81 -5.42 17.96
CA PHE A 42 -3.26 -5.29 17.81
C PHE A 42 -3.61 -3.84 17.54
N GLY A 43 -4.30 -3.56 16.43
CA GLY A 43 -4.76 -2.22 16.09
C GLY A 43 -4.32 -1.78 14.70
N GLN A 44 -4.46 -0.48 14.42
CA GLN A 44 -4.20 0.10 13.10
C GLN A 44 -2.76 0.58 12.96
N THR A 45 -2.07 0.10 11.93
CA THR A 45 -0.74 0.58 11.50
C THR A 45 -0.50 0.20 10.04
N TRP A 46 0.72 0.43 9.55
CA TRP A 46 1.12 -0.03 8.23
C TRP A 46 0.84 -1.51 8.04
N SER A 47 0.24 -1.86 6.89
CA SER A 47 0.07 -3.26 6.49
C SER A 47 1.38 -4.03 6.60
N ASN A 48 1.30 -5.29 6.98
CA ASN A 48 2.46 -6.17 6.99
C ASN A 48 2.98 -6.48 5.58
N PHE A 49 2.15 -6.29 4.55
CA PHE A 49 2.56 -6.39 3.15
C PHE A 49 3.46 -5.24 2.69
N GLN A 50 3.40 -4.09 3.37
CA GLN A 50 4.20 -2.89 3.09
C GLN A 50 5.57 -2.93 3.77
N ASN A 51 6.63 -2.53 3.05
CA ASN A 51 7.96 -2.28 3.61
C ASN A 51 8.28 -0.77 3.64
N VAL A 52 7.97 -0.12 4.75
CA VAL A 52 8.26 1.32 4.95
C VAL A 52 9.76 1.61 4.88
N GLY A 53 10.63 0.66 5.29
CA GLY A 53 12.09 0.83 5.25
C GLY A 53 12.68 0.94 3.84
N ALA A 54 11.95 0.47 2.83
CA ALA A 54 12.36 0.58 1.42
C ALA A 54 11.99 1.93 0.79
N LEU A 55 11.16 2.76 1.44
CA LEU A 55 10.76 4.05 0.87
C LEU A 55 11.97 4.97 0.70
N PRO A 56 12.17 5.58 -0.49
CA PRO A 56 13.25 6.51 -0.74
C PRO A 56 13.03 7.84 -0.02
N GLU A 57 14.08 8.61 0.15
CA GLU A 57 13.99 9.97 0.65
C GLU A 57 13.61 10.92 -0.49
N THR A 58 12.38 11.38 -0.50
CA THR A 58 11.82 12.29 -1.50
C THR A 58 11.22 13.53 -0.82
N LEU A 59 10.90 14.55 -1.62
CA LEU A 59 10.16 15.74 -1.15
C LEU A 59 8.65 15.50 -1.12
N ASP A 60 8.20 14.44 -1.76
CA ASP A 60 6.81 13.99 -1.76
C ASP A 60 6.51 13.18 -0.49
N PHE A 61 5.31 13.36 0.07
CA PHE A 61 4.85 12.66 1.26
C PHE A 61 4.76 11.13 1.08
N VAL A 62 4.33 10.66 -0.07
CA VAL A 62 4.19 9.22 -0.39
C VAL A 62 5.45 8.68 -1.07
N GLY A 63 6.20 9.56 -1.75
CA GLY A 63 7.31 9.18 -2.59
C GLY A 63 6.82 8.61 -3.95
N PRO A 64 7.31 7.46 -4.40
CA PRO A 64 6.90 6.82 -5.66
C PRO A 64 5.48 6.22 -5.54
N ALA A 65 4.45 7.06 -5.55
CA ALA A 65 3.07 6.70 -5.23
C ALA A 65 2.55 5.54 -6.06
N GLU A 66 2.80 5.55 -7.37
CA GLU A 66 2.36 4.53 -8.30
C GLU A 66 3.05 3.17 -8.09
N GLY A 67 4.32 3.18 -7.69
CA GLY A 67 5.14 1.99 -7.50
C GLY A 67 5.16 1.42 -6.10
N THR A 68 4.38 1.99 -5.18
CA THR A 68 4.50 1.70 -3.75
C THR A 68 3.30 0.94 -3.22
N VAL A 69 3.56 -0.10 -2.42
CA VAL A 69 2.57 -0.63 -1.46
C VAL A 69 2.45 0.39 -0.33
N PHE A 70 1.28 1.06 -0.22
CA PHE A 70 1.10 2.16 0.73
C PHE A 70 -0.29 2.17 1.35
N VAL A 71 -0.47 1.39 2.40
CA VAL A 71 -1.76 1.26 3.08
C VAL A 71 -1.59 1.01 4.58
N ARG A 72 -2.47 1.57 5.38
CA ARG A 72 -2.62 1.26 6.81
C ARG A 72 -3.87 0.42 7.00
N GLN A 73 -3.75 -0.59 7.87
CA GLN A 73 -4.81 -1.56 8.15
C GLN A 73 -5.02 -1.71 9.64
N ALA A 74 -6.27 -1.85 10.06
CA ALA A 74 -6.59 -2.49 11.33
C ALA A 74 -6.17 -3.96 11.20
N GLN A 75 -5.39 -4.47 12.15
CA GLN A 75 -4.78 -5.78 12.04
C GLN A 75 -4.48 -6.44 13.39
N VAL A 76 -4.38 -7.75 13.35
CA VAL A 76 -3.69 -8.55 14.34
C VAL A 76 -2.44 -9.11 13.66
N LYS A 77 -1.27 -8.79 14.20
CA LYS A 77 0.02 -9.21 13.64
C LYS A 77 0.86 -9.93 14.68
N TYR A 78 1.54 -10.99 14.27
CA TYR A 78 2.53 -11.70 15.05
C TYR A 78 3.87 -11.74 14.34
N THR A 79 4.93 -11.37 15.07
CA THR A 79 6.32 -11.36 14.57
C THR A 79 7.17 -12.34 15.39
N THR A 80 7.88 -13.21 14.70
CA THR A 80 8.80 -14.17 15.32
C THR A 80 10.06 -14.34 14.45
N GLY A 81 11.22 -13.98 15.00
CA GLY A 81 12.48 -13.97 14.24
C GLY A 81 12.37 -13.08 13.00
N ALA A 82 12.66 -13.65 11.83
CA ALA A 82 12.59 -12.96 10.55
C ALA A 82 11.19 -12.93 9.92
N TRP A 83 10.23 -13.63 10.50
CA TRP A 83 8.88 -13.78 9.96
C TRP A 83 7.88 -12.89 10.68
N SER A 84 6.91 -12.38 9.94
CA SER A 84 5.69 -11.78 10.49
C SER A 84 4.47 -12.17 9.66
N PHE A 85 3.36 -12.36 10.36
CA PHE A 85 2.07 -12.75 9.79
C PHE A 85 1.01 -11.79 10.30
N SER A 86 0.04 -11.42 9.47
CA SER A 86 -1.09 -10.61 9.92
C SER A 86 -2.41 -11.07 9.32
N LEU A 87 -3.47 -10.79 10.09
CA LEU A 87 -4.85 -10.76 9.63
C LEU A 87 -5.24 -9.28 9.61
N GLU A 88 -5.64 -8.78 8.45
CA GLU A 88 -5.92 -7.38 8.22
C GLU A 88 -7.38 -7.17 7.85
N ASN A 89 -7.90 -5.97 8.06
CA ASN A 89 -9.28 -5.61 7.74
C ASN A 89 -9.56 -5.83 6.23
N PRO A 90 -10.53 -6.67 5.87
CA PRO A 90 -10.88 -6.88 4.47
C PRO A 90 -11.74 -5.72 3.97
N GLU A 91 -11.39 -5.14 2.86
CA GLU A 91 -12.16 -4.12 2.17
C GLU A 91 -11.89 -4.20 0.68
N SER A 92 -12.92 -4.37 -0.12
CA SER A 92 -12.81 -4.52 -1.56
C SER A 92 -13.14 -3.22 -2.27
N THR A 93 -12.36 -2.91 -3.31
CA THR A 93 -12.66 -1.83 -4.24
C THR A 93 -12.95 -2.44 -5.60
N ILE A 94 -14.15 -2.22 -6.11
CA ILE A 94 -14.69 -2.89 -7.29
C ILE A 94 -15.08 -1.84 -8.32
N THR A 95 -14.67 -2.02 -9.56
CA THR A 95 -15.15 -1.24 -10.70
C THR A 95 -16.49 -1.78 -11.15
N THR A 96 -17.52 -0.93 -11.19
CA THR A 96 -18.85 -1.25 -11.69
C THR A 96 -19.23 -0.29 -12.81
N SER A 97 -20.32 -0.58 -13.54
CA SER A 97 -20.88 0.34 -14.54
C SER A 97 -21.25 1.73 -13.97
N ASN A 98 -21.45 1.83 -12.67
CA ASN A 98 -21.80 3.07 -11.98
C ASN A 98 -20.58 3.75 -11.30
N GLY A 99 -19.38 3.25 -11.55
CA GLY A 99 -18.13 3.72 -10.93
C GLY A 99 -17.60 2.78 -9.85
N MET A 100 -16.79 3.30 -8.95
CA MET A 100 -16.19 2.53 -7.88
C MET A 100 -17.21 2.19 -6.79
N ALA A 101 -17.30 0.91 -6.44
CA ALA A 101 -17.94 0.43 -5.22
C ALA A 101 -16.88 0.04 -4.19
N VAL A 102 -17.14 0.35 -2.93
CA VAL A 102 -16.33 -0.07 -1.78
C VAL A 102 -17.19 -0.98 -0.93
N THR A 103 -16.70 -2.18 -0.64
CA THR A 103 -17.42 -3.17 0.17
C THR A 103 -16.54 -3.76 1.24
N ASP A 104 -17.11 -4.04 2.41
CA ASP A 104 -16.47 -4.68 3.58
C ASP A 104 -17.11 -6.03 3.93
N ASP A 105 -17.87 -6.61 2.98
CA ASP A 105 -18.67 -7.83 3.17
C ASP A 105 -17.86 -9.13 3.09
N ALA A 106 -16.55 -9.07 2.95
CA ALA A 106 -15.70 -10.26 2.88
C ALA A 106 -15.78 -11.10 4.16
N SER A 107 -15.93 -12.41 4.00
CA SER A 107 -16.06 -13.34 5.12
C SER A 107 -14.74 -13.67 5.79
N LEU A 108 -13.62 -13.42 5.11
CA LEU A 108 -12.26 -13.70 5.58
C LEU A 108 -11.44 -12.41 5.65
N PRO A 109 -10.61 -12.25 6.68
CA PRO A 109 -9.64 -11.14 6.72
C PRO A 109 -8.60 -11.30 5.61
N ASP A 110 -7.99 -10.19 5.19
CA ASP A 110 -6.81 -10.21 4.33
C ASP A 110 -5.66 -10.84 5.13
N PHE A 111 -5.04 -11.89 4.59
CA PHE A 111 -3.89 -12.56 5.21
C PHE A 111 -2.59 -12.09 4.58
N THR A 112 -1.60 -11.75 5.39
CA THR A 112 -0.25 -11.47 4.90
C THR A 112 0.81 -12.31 5.61
N ALA A 113 1.85 -12.65 4.87
CA ALA A 113 3.07 -13.26 5.38
C ALA A 113 4.27 -12.45 4.88
N ARG A 114 5.24 -12.18 5.75
CA ARG A 114 6.43 -11.41 5.42
C ARG A 114 7.68 -12.06 6.02
N TYR A 115 8.73 -12.14 5.21
CA TYR A 115 10.07 -12.52 5.62
C TYR A 115 11.02 -11.34 5.46
N THR A 116 11.82 -11.04 6.48
CA THR A 116 12.80 -9.96 6.48
C THR A 116 14.19 -10.54 6.72
N HIS A 117 15.08 -10.37 5.75
CA HIS A 117 16.50 -10.68 5.88
C HIS A 117 17.30 -9.40 6.03
N THR A 118 18.15 -9.32 7.05
CA THR A 118 19.03 -8.17 7.30
C THR A 118 20.46 -8.66 7.38
N ALA A 119 21.37 -7.95 6.69
CA ALA A 119 22.80 -8.24 6.65
C ALA A 119 23.60 -6.93 6.55
N ASP A 120 24.93 -7.01 6.57
CA ASP A 120 25.81 -5.83 6.51
C ASP A 120 25.62 -5.01 5.21
N TRP A 121 25.25 -5.67 4.12
CA TRP A 121 24.97 -5.04 2.83
C TRP A 121 23.59 -4.31 2.78
N GLY A 122 22.72 -4.51 3.76
CA GLY A 122 21.38 -3.91 3.79
C GLY A 122 20.29 -4.87 4.23
N ASN A 123 19.12 -4.80 3.58
CA ASN A 123 17.99 -5.70 3.88
C ASN A 123 17.22 -6.07 2.62
N LEU A 124 16.59 -7.24 2.69
CA LEU A 124 15.64 -7.75 1.71
C LEU A 124 14.37 -8.18 2.44
N VAL A 125 13.24 -7.77 1.93
CA VAL A 125 11.91 -8.15 2.42
C VAL A 125 11.13 -8.78 1.29
N VAL A 126 10.58 -9.96 1.55
CA VAL A 126 9.58 -10.60 0.67
C VAL A 126 8.29 -10.72 1.45
N ALA A 127 7.19 -10.28 0.86
CA ALA A 127 5.87 -10.35 1.45
C ALA A 127 4.86 -10.97 0.49
N ALA A 128 3.92 -11.72 1.02
CA ALA A 128 2.80 -12.30 0.30
C ALA A 128 1.49 -11.80 0.90
N LEU A 129 0.48 -11.66 0.05
CA LEU A 129 -0.89 -11.26 0.38
C LEU A 129 -1.85 -12.30 -0.21
N ALA A 130 -2.85 -12.72 0.56
CA ALA A 130 -4.01 -13.46 0.10
C ALA A 130 -5.27 -12.83 0.70
N ARG A 131 -6.27 -12.59 -0.15
CA ARG A 131 -7.50 -11.90 0.25
C ARG A 131 -8.70 -12.40 -0.55
N GLN A 132 -9.89 -12.14 -0.04
CA GLN A 132 -11.16 -12.31 -0.72
C GLN A 132 -11.69 -10.94 -1.13
N LEU A 133 -11.95 -10.74 -2.42
CA LEU A 133 -12.72 -9.61 -2.92
C LEU A 133 -14.19 -10.02 -2.90
N THR A 134 -15.08 -9.12 -2.46
CA THR A 134 -16.51 -9.42 -2.33
C THR A 134 -17.34 -8.24 -2.77
N TYR A 135 -18.46 -8.52 -3.43
CA TYR A 135 -19.46 -7.53 -3.81
C TYR A 135 -20.85 -8.06 -3.51
N LYS A 136 -21.53 -7.47 -2.52
CA LYS A 136 -22.87 -7.87 -2.07
C LYS A 136 -23.81 -6.66 -2.11
N VAL A 137 -24.46 -6.45 -3.26
CA VAL A 137 -25.37 -5.32 -3.46
C VAL A 137 -26.62 -5.76 -4.23
N GLY A 138 -27.81 -5.40 -3.75
CA GLY A 138 -29.06 -5.59 -4.48
C GLY A 138 -29.45 -7.05 -4.74
N GLY A 139 -28.96 -7.98 -3.92
CA GLY A 139 -29.21 -9.43 -4.06
C GLY A 139 -28.17 -10.15 -4.89
N LEU A 140 -27.19 -9.44 -5.44
CA LEU A 140 -25.98 -10.00 -6.02
C LEU A 140 -24.99 -10.36 -4.92
N ASP A 141 -24.36 -11.52 -4.99
CA ASP A 141 -23.33 -12.00 -4.09
C ASP A 141 -22.21 -12.62 -4.93
N ALA A 142 -21.15 -11.84 -5.17
CA ALA A 142 -20.01 -12.24 -5.97
C ALA A 142 -18.73 -12.13 -5.15
N ASP A 143 -17.87 -13.13 -5.25
CA ASP A 143 -16.56 -13.12 -4.61
C ASP A 143 -15.46 -13.67 -5.54
N GLU A 144 -14.23 -13.23 -5.30
CA GLU A 144 -13.04 -13.64 -6.04
C GLU A 144 -11.83 -13.69 -5.13
N THR A 145 -10.99 -14.71 -5.31
CA THR A 145 -9.73 -14.84 -4.56
C THR A 145 -8.64 -14.01 -5.21
N SER A 146 -7.91 -13.28 -4.40
CA SER A 146 -6.86 -12.37 -4.80
C SER A 146 -5.54 -12.74 -4.11
N ILE A 147 -4.44 -12.70 -4.84
CA ILE A 147 -3.10 -12.98 -4.33
C ILE A 147 -2.10 -11.96 -4.84
N GLY A 148 -1.07 -11.70 -4.01
CA GLY A 148 0.02 -10.81 -4.38
C GLY A 148 1.34 -11.17 -3.73
N ILE A 149 2.42 -10.75 -4.37
CA ILE A 149 3.78 -10.86 -3.86
C ILE A 149 4.50 -9.52 -4.00
N SER A 150 5.29 -9.17 -3.02
CA SER A 150 6.14 -7.97 -3.04
C SER A 150 7.56 -8.33 -2.60
N ALA A 151 8.55 -7.86 -3.35
CA ALA A 151 9.96 -7.89 -2.98
C ALA A 151 10.48 -6.46 -2.86
N SER A 152 11.14 -6.12 -1.75
CA SER A 152 11.58 -4.76 -1.50
C SER A 152 12.80 -4.74 -0.58
N GLY A 153 13.55 -3.65 -0.59
CA GLY A 153 14.70 -3.58 0.29
C GLY A 153 15.59 -2.38 0.04
N MET A 154 16.74 -2.42 0.69
CA MET A 154 17.79 -1.43 0.56
C MET A 154 19.15 -2.13 0.48
N PHE A 155 19.96 -1.73 -0.48
CA PHE A 155 21.36 -2.13 -0.62
C PHE A 155 22.28 -0.95 -0.34
N LYS A 156 23.31 -1.15 0.49
CA LYS A 156 24.38 -0.18 0.72
C LYS A 156 25.40 -0.28 -0.41
N VAL A 157 25.80 0.86 -0.96
CA VAL A 157 26.82 0.99 -2.01
C VAL A 157 27.86 2.01 -1.53
N GLY A 158 28.81 1.57 -0.70
CA GLY A 158 29.75 2.49 -0.03
C GLY A 158 29.02 3.43 0.94
N GLN A 159 29.07 4.73 0.67
CA GLN A 159 28.34 5.75 1.43
C GLN A 159 26.90 5.97 0.89
N ASP A 160 26.58 5.41 -0.26
CA ASP A 160 25.32 5.54 -0.97
C ASP A 160 24.38 4.38 -0.65
N ASN A 161 23.15 4.44 -1.17
CA ASN A 161 22.24 3.31 -1.11
C ASN A 161 21.31 3.25 -2.33
N VAL A 162 20.86 2.03 -2.60
CA VAL A 162 19.80 1.74 -3.56
C VAL A 162 18.61 1.17 -2.80
N LYS A 163 17.43 1.74 -3.00
CA LYS A 163 16.16 1.23 -2.49
C LYS A 163 15.27 0.81 -3.63
N PHE A 164 14.49 -0.24 -3.41
CA PHE A 164 13.59 -0.75 -4.44
C PHE A 164 12.35 -1.40 -3.83
N MET A 165 11.32 -1.49 -4.64
CA MET A 165 10.13 -2.30 -4.41
C MET A 165 9.62 -2.79 -5.76
N LEU A 166 9.22 -4.06 -5.82
CA LEU A 166 8.54 -4.67 -6.96
C LEU A 166 7.38 -5.49 -6.40
N THR A 167 6.18 -5.21 -6.88
CA THR A 167 4.96 -5.87 -6.44
C THR A 167 4.17 -6.33 -7.65
N GLN A 168 3.69 -7.56 -7.61
CA GLN A 168 2.84 -8.15 -8.62
C GLN A 168 1.74 -8.96 -7.96
N GLY A 169 0.56 -8.94 -8.56
CA GLY A 169 -0.54 -9.77 -8.12
C GLY A 169 -1.83 -9.50 -8.88
N LYS A 170 -2.83 -10.27 -8.51
CA LYS A 170 -4.19 -10.18 -9.02
C LYS A 170 -5.09 -9.69 -7.89
N GLY A 171 -5.89 -8.66 -8.15
CA GLY A 171 -6.82 -8.12 -7.16
C GLY A 171 -6.19 -7.28 -6.03
N LEU A 172 -5.01 -6.69 -6.25
CA LEU A 172 -4.30 -5.94 -5.20
C LEU A 172 -5.06 -4.67 -4.76
N GLY A 173 -5.69 -3.96 -5.71
CA GLY A 173 -6.52 -2.78 -5.43
C GLY A 173 -5.84 -1.77 -4.50
N ARG A 174 -6.49 -1.48 -3.38
CA ARG A 174 -6.05 -0.48 -2.39
C ARG A 174 -4.64 -0.68 -1.80
N TYR A 175 -4.02 -1.84 -2.01
CA TYR A 175 -2.65 -2.08 -1.51
C TYR A 175 -1.58 -1.39 -2.34
N VAL A 176 -1.81 -1.16 -3.63
CA VAL A 176 -0.81 -0.60 -4.56
C VAL A 176 -1.32 0.65 -5.27
N GLY A 177 -0.42 1.52 -5.69
CA GLY A 177 -0.72 2.69 -6.51
C GLY A 177 -1.77 3.62 -5.92
N LEU A 178 -1.95 3.66 -4.59
CA LEU A 178 -3.01 4.42 -3.92
C LEU A 178 -4.43 4.10 -4.43
N ASN A 179 -4.65 2.85 -4.84
CA ASN A 179 -5.93 2.39 -5.41
C ASN A 179 -6.29 3.04 -6.76
N VAL A 180 -5.30 3.39 -7.58
CA VAL A 180 -5.52 3.95 -8.93
C VAL A 180 -6.20 2.93 -9.86
N ALA A 181 -5.92 1.63 -9.69
CA ALA A 181 -6.73 0.54 -10.19
C ALA A 181 -7.40 -0.17 -9.01
N HIS A 182 -8.66 -0.59 -9.20
CA HIS A 182 -9.41 -1.30 -8.18
C HIS A 182 -8.98 -2.77 -8.06
N GLY A 183 -9.56 -3.51 -7.13
CA GLY A 183 -9.27 -4.93 -6.94
C GLY A 183 -9.86 -5.80 -8.04
N ALA A 184 -11.08 -5.51 -8.47
CA ALA A 184 -11.77 -6.27 -9.50
C ALA A 184 -12.73 -5.40 -10.32
N VAL A 185 -13.18 -5.97 -11.43
CA VAL A 185 -14.27 -5.47 -12.26
C VAL A 185 -15.49 -6.38 -12.04
N LEU A 186 -16.67 -5.79 -11.85
CA LEU A 186 -17.92 -6.54 -11.82
C LEU A 186 -18.39 -6.83 -13.25
N ASN A 187 -18.39 -8.12 -13.62
CA ASN A 187 -18.79 -8.63 -14.91
C ASN A 187 -20.07 -9.48 -14.76
N GLY A 188 -21.23 -8.89 -15.02
CA GLY A 188 -22.49 -9.56 -14.76
C GLY A 188 -22.71 -9.84 -13.28
N ASP A 189 -22.63 -11.09 -12.88
CA ASP A 189 -22.76 -11.61 -11.52
C ASP A 189 -21.44 -12.19 -10.95
N GLU A 190 -20.34 -11.99 -11.64
CA GLU A 190 -19.00 -12.45 -11.25
C GLU A 190 -18.04 -11.28 -11.07
N LEU A 191 -16.96 -11.50 -10.30
CA LEU A 191 -15.85 -10.57 -10.15
C LEU A 191 -14.64 -11.07 -10.96
N ASP A 192 -14.11 -10.19 -11.82
CA ASP A 192 -12.83 -10.39 -12.50
C ASP A 192 -11.75 -9.58 -11.79
N ALA A 193 -10.85 -10.26 -11.07
CA ALA A 193 -9.78 -9.58 -10.36
C ALA A 193 -8.75 -8.99 -11.34
N ILE A 194 -8.33 -7.75 -11.09
CA ILE A 194 -7.43 -6.98 -11.95
C ILE A 194 -5.98 -7.40 -11.71
N ASP A 195 -5.28 -7.82 -12.76
CA ASP A 195 -3.83 -8.06 -12.72
C ASP A 195 -3.09 -6.73 -12.65
N SER A 196 -2.13 -6.62 -11.73
CA SER A 196 -1.32 -5.41 -11.60
C SER A 196 0.13 -5.69 -11.26
N THR A 197 1.01 -4.84 -11.77
CA THR A 197 2.44 -4.83 -11.48
C THR A 197 2.87 -3.40 -11.18
N SER A 198 3.59 -3.20 -10.09
CA SER A 198 4.09 -1.90 -9.69
C SER A 198 5.48 -1.99 -9.09
N GLY A 199 6.23 -0.91 -9.15
CA GLY A 199 7.53 -0.90 -8.51
C GLY A 199 8.27 0.41 -8.66
N PHE A 200 9.35 0.50 -7.92
CA PHE A 200 10.30 1.61 -8.03
C PHE A 200 11.73 1.16 -7.77
N ILE A 201 12.66 1.95 -8.27
CA ILE A 201 14.07 1.91 -7.90
C ILE A 201 14.55 3.33 -7.64
N ALA A 202 15.27 3.52 -6.54
CA ALA A 202 15.83 4.80 -6.13
C ALA A 202 17.30 4.66 -5.75
N TYR A 203 18.12 5.54 -6.28
CA TYR A 203 19.54 5.66 -5.89
C TYR A 203 19.74 6.96 -5.13
N GLN A 204 20.24 6.86 -3.90
CA GLN A 204 20.63 8.00 -3.08
C GLN A 204 22.15 8.13 -3.09
N HIS A 205 22.61 9.28 -3.58
CA HIS A 205 24.03 9.66 -3.57
C HIS A 205 24.30 10.67 -2.48
N ASN A 206 25.29 10.37 -1.64
CA ASN A 206 25.77 11.25 -0.57
C ASN A 206 27.03 11.99 -1.05
N TRP A 207 26.87 13.25 -1.47
CA TRP A 207 27.98 14.11 -1.92
C TRP A 207 28.98 14.37 -0.80
N ASN A 208 28.48 14.56 0.40
CA ASN A 208 29.23 14.72 1.65
C ASN A 208 28.26 14.59 2.85
N ASN A 209 28.71 14.90 4.06
CA ASN A 209 27.91 14.75 5.28
C ASN A 209 26.68 15.66 5.34
N GLN A 210 26.60 16.69 4.50
CA GLN A 210 25.52 17.68 4.51
C GLN A 210 24.62 17.62 3.25
N TRP A 211 25.16 17.21 2.12
CA TRP A 211 24.45 17.19 0.83
C TRP A 211 24.22 15.78 0.33
N ARG A 212 23.02 15.51 -0.11
CA ARG A 212 22.63 14.25 -0.77
C ARG A 212 21.57 14.48 -1.84
N SER A 213 21.49 13.56 -2.78
CA SER A 213 20.51 13.56 -3.87
C SER A 213 19.89 12.18 -4.01
N THR A 214 18.59 12.11 -4.31
CA THR A 214 17.92 10.88 -4.66
C THR A 214 17.42 10.97 -6.09
N PHE A 215 17.72 9.95 -6.88
CA PHE A 215 17.22 9.73 -8.24
C PHE A 215 16.27 8.54 -8.20
N LEU A 216 15.09 8.69 -8.73
CA LEU A 216 13.99 7.75 -8.59
C LEU A 216 13.32 7.51 -9.95
N TYR A 217 13.07 6.24 -10.25
CA TYR A 217 12.12 5.80 -11.27
C TYR A 217 11.04 4.96 -10.61
N SER A 218 9.79 5.16 -11.00
CA SER A 218 8.63 4.44 -10.49
C SER A 218 7.66 4.13 -11.61
N PHE A 219 6.93 3.00 -11.48
CA PHE A 219 5.95 2.57 -12.47
C PHE A 219 4.79 1.79 -11.85
N PHE A 220 3.68 1.80 -12.56
CA PHE A 220 2.49 1.00 -12.30
C PHE A 220 1.90 0.55 -13.63
N SER A 221 1.36 -0.67 -13.68
CA SER A 221 0.58 -1.18 -14.80
C SER A 221 -0.53 -2.07 -14.27
N ALA A 222 -1.74 -1.95 -14.84
CA ALA A 222 -2.90 -2.77 -14.52
C ALA A 222 -3.64 -3.16 -15.78
N ASP A 223 -4.14 -4.39 -15.83
CA ASP A 223 -5.11 -4.86 -16.83
C ASP A 223 -6.52 -4.69 -16.25
N ASN A 224 -7.15 -3.58 -16.58
CA ASN A 224 -8.43 -3.20 -16.00
C ASN A 224 -9.63 -3.95 -16.58
N ASN A 225 -9.45 -4.92 -17.49
CA ASN A 225 -10.52 -5.70 -18.11
C ASN A 225 -11.67 -4.82 -18.65
N THR A 226 -11.32 -3.69 -19.28
CA THR A 226 -12.29 -2.66 -19.72
C THR A 226 -13.25 -3.14 -20.79
N ASP A 227 -12.92 -4.23 -21.49
CA ASP A 227 -13.78 -4.88 -22.47
C ASP A 227 -15.06 -5.47 -21.85
N LEU A 228 -15.07 -5.71 -20.53
CA LEU A 228 -16.17 -6.32 -19.79
C LEU A 228 -17.25 -5.33 -19.39
N LEU A 229 -16.97 -4.03 -19.38
CA LEU A 229 -17.89 -3.00 -18.93
C LEU A 229 -18.00 -1.85 -19.92
N THR A 230 -19.23 -1.40 -20.18
CA THR A 230 -19.48 -0.06 -20.74
C THR A 230 -19.24 0.96 -19.64
N ILE A 231 -17.98 1.32 -19.38
CA ILE A 231 -17.62 2.28 -18.34
C ILE A 231 -17.66 3.69 -18.91
N THR A 232 -18.22 4.63 -18.15
CA THR A 232 -18.05 6.05 -18.41
C THR A 232 -16.71 6.50 -17.80
N GLY A 233 -15.65 6.50 -18.60
CA GLY A 233 -14.31 6.89 -18.20
C GLY A 233 -13.25 5.90 -18.68
N ASP A 234 -12.05 6.39 -18.78
CA ASP A 234 -10.89 5.60 -19.20
C ASP A 234 -10.05 5.31 -17.94
N PRO A 235 -10.10 4.08 -17.38
CA PRO A 235 -9.33 3.77 -16.18
C PRO A 235 -7.84 3.81 -16.48
N THR A 236 -7.05 4.20 -15.49
CA THR A 236 -5.59 4.27 -15.63
C THR A 236 -5.01 2.87 -15.79
N GLU A 237 -4.46 2.57 -16.96
CA GLU A 237 -3.79 1.30 -17.25
C GLU A 237 -2.32 1.32 -16.88
N SER A 238 -1.67 2.47 -16.96
CA SER A 238 -0.26 2.61 -16.61
C SER A 238 0.09 4.01 -16.14
N SER A 239 1.12 4.09 -15.30
CA SER A 239 1.74 5.34 -14.86
C SER A 239 3.23 5.14 -14.69
N GLN A 240 4.01 6.16 -15.01
CA GLN A 240 5.45 6.16 -14.81
C GLN A 240 5.90 7.54 -14.34
N SER A 241 6.88 7.57 -13.44
CA SER A 241 7.50 8.82 -13.00
C SER A 241 9.01 8.72 -12.85
N TYR A 242 9.64 9.87 -13.04
CA TYR A 242 11.06 10.09 -12.77
C TYR A 242 11.17 11.29 -11.84
N SER A 243 11.92 11.14 -10.77
CA SER A 243 12.13 12.21 -9.79
C SER A 243 13.61 12.34 -9.44
N ALA A 244 14.01 13.57 -9.16
CA ALA A 244 15.33 13.87 -8.61
C ALA A 244 15.20 14.99 -7.59
N ASN A 245 16.00 14.92 -6.53
CA ASN A 245 16.07 15.98 -5.52
C ASN A 245 17.51 16.25 -5.11
N ILE A 246 17.69 17.36 -4.40
CA ILE A 246 18.89 17.65 -3.64
C ILE A 246 18.48 18.13 -2.26
N LEU A 247 19.10 17.58 -1.24
CA LEU A 247 18.80 17.83 0.16
C LEU A 247 20.04 18.30 0.90
N TYR A 248 19.85 19.31 1.73
CA TYR A 248 20.85 19.85 2.63
C TYR A 248 20.45 19.63 4.08
N SER A 249 21.36 19.07 4.89
CA SER A 249 21.22 18.95 6.33
C SER A 249 22.40 19.63 7.00
N PRO A 250 22.18 20.70 7.75
CA PRO A 250 23.24 21.48 8.40
C PRO A 250 23.96 20.69 9.50
#